data_b78a00852c8a001bf4041fc4af309063
#
_entry.id   b78a00852c8a001bf4041fc4af309063
#
_cell.length_a   1.000
_cell.length_b   1.000
_cell.length_c   1.000
_cell.angle_alpha   90.00
_cell.angle_beta   90.00
_cell.angle_gamma   90.00
#
_symmetry.space_group_name_H-M   'P 1'
#
loop_
_entity.id
_entity.type
_entity.pdbx_description
1 polymer ?
#
loop_
_entity_poly.entity_id
_entity_poly.type
_entity_poly.pdbx_seq_one_letter_code
_entity_poly.pdbx_strand_id
1 'polypeptide(L)'
;MANTLRPIDQYFAQQEEPVKGCLQFLRTYILQLDENISEAWKYGMPFYCYRGKMCCYLWVHKKYHQPYIGIVEGARIRHPDLLQEKRARMKILLIDAEQDIPVRKIKDILKKMIMLYEPS
;
A
#
# COMPACT_ATOMS: atom_id res chain seq x y z
N MET A 1 20.36 -26.27 4.62
CA MET A 1 19.18 -26.04 3.80
C MET A 1 18.80 -24.56 3.78
N ALA A 2 18.75 -23.99 2.63
CA ALA A 2 18.45 -22.56 2.51
C ALA A 2 16.94 -22.35 2.56
N ASN A 3 16.49 -21.53 3.52
CA ASN A 3 15.13 -21.04 3.50
C ASN A 3 15.07 -19.91 2.49
N THR A 4 14.50 -20.21 1.33
CA THR A 4 14.38 -19.21 0.30
C THR A 4 13.07 -18.46 0.51
N LEU A 5 13.16 -17.22 0.98
CA LEU A 5 12.00 -16.37 1.09
C LEU A 5 11.56 -15.95 -0.31
N ARG A 6 10.25 -15.80 -0.49
CA ARG A 6 9.73 -15.19 -1.72
C ARG A 6 10.23 -13.74 -1.79
N PRO A 7 10.40 -13.17 -3.00
CA PRO A 7 10.85 -11.78 -3.13
C PRO A 7 10.04 -10.80 -2.30
N ILE A 8 8.71 -10.97 -2.25
CA ILE A 8 7.87 -10.07 -1.47
C ILE A 8 8.18 -10.17 0.04
N ASP A 9 8.40 -11.38 0.54
CA ASP A 9 8.74 -11.58 1.96
C ASP A 9 10.11 -11.00 2.27
N GLN A 10 11.06 -11.12 1.34
CA GLN A 10 12.39 -10.52 1.49
C GLN A 10 12.30 -9.00 1.56
N TYR A 11 11.45 -8.41 0.74
CA TYR A 11 11.27 -6.96 0.73
C TYR A 11 10.91 -6.46 2.13
N PHE A 12 9.91 -7.08 2.77
CA PHE A 12 9.51 -6.66 4.12
C PHE A 12 10.58 -6.97 5.15
N ALA A 13 11.22 -8.12 5.04
CA ALA A 13 12.24 -8.54 6.01
C ALA A 13 13.48 -7.65 5.99
N GLN A 14 13.81 -7.08 4.84
CA GLN A 14 15.01 -6.25 4.66
C GLN A 14 14.83 -4.81 5.13
N GLN A 15 13.62 -4.40 5.43
CA GLN A 15 13.37 -3.04 5.90
C GLN A 15 13.90 -2.86 7.32
N GLU A 16 14.23 -1.61 7.66
CA GLU A 16 14.67 -1.27 9.00
C GLU A 16 13.54 -0.63 9.78
N GLU A 17 13.58 -0.78 11.12
CA GLU A 17 12.60 -0.12 11.96
C GLU A 17 12.86 1.39 12.00
N PRO A 18 11.82 2.22 12.13
CA PRO A 18 10.41 1.88 12.33
C PRO A 18 9.65 1.59 11.04
N VAL A 19 10.26 1.75 9.89
CA VAL A 19 9.61 1.54 8.59
C VAL A 19 9.14 0.09 8.43
N LYS A 20 9.95 -0.86 8.88
CA LYS A 20 9.62 -2.28 8.78
C LYS A 20 8.30 -2.62 9.47
N GLY A 21 8.17 -2.22 10.73
CA GLY A 21 6.94 -2.50 11.48
C GLY A 21 5.72 -1.83 10.85
N CYS A 22 5.90 -0.61 10.36
CA CYS A 22 4.83 0.11 9.68
C CYS A 22 4.38 -0.62 8.41
N LEU A 23 5.33 -1.00 7.56
CA LEU A 23 5.01 -1.70 6.31
C LEU A 23 4.36 -3.07 6.58
N GLN A 24 4.84 -3.80 7.60
CA GLN A 24 4.26 -5.08 7.96
C GLN A 24 2.82 -4.92 8.46
N PHE A 25 2.56 -3.87 9.24
CA PHE A 25 1.21 -3.56 9.67
C PHE A 25 0.29 -3.28 8.47
N LEU A 26 0.77 -2.43 7.55
CA LEU A 26 -0.01 -2.08 6.37
C LEU A 26 -0.29 -3.30 5.50
N ARG A 27 0.69 -4.18 5.33
CA ARG A 27 0.52 -5.43 4.60
C ARG A 27 -0.62 -6.25 5.18
N THR A 28 -0.58 -6.48 6.48
CA THR A 28 -1.59 -7.27 7.17
C THR A 28 -2.95 -6.59 7.10
N TYR A 29 -2.98 -5.28 7.34
CA TYR A 29 -4.22 -4.51 7.34
C TYR A 29 -4.93 -4.57 5.99
N ILE A 30 -4.17 -4.35 4.90
CA ILE A 30 -4.73 -4.37 3.55
C ILE A 30 -5.30 -5.75 3.23
N LEU A 31 -4.56 -6.81 3.55
CA LEU A 31 -5.00 -8.18 3.25
C LEU A 31 -6.23 -8.59 4.06
N GLN A 32 -6.41 -8.01 5.25
CA GLN A 32 -7.58 -8.31 6.09
C GLN A 32 -8.78 -7.44 5.79
N LEU A 33 -8.61 -6.42 4.96
CA LEU A 33 -9.68 -5.46 4.71
C LEU A 33 -10.85 -6.05 3.93
N ASP A 34 -10.56 -6.95 3.01
CA ASP A 34 -11.59 -7.56 2.17
C ASP A 34 -11.04 -8.90 1.65
N GLU A 35 -11.90 -9.93 1.64
CA GLU A 35 -11.50 -11.26 1.20
C GLU A 35 -11.14 -11.35 -0.27
N ASN A 36 -11.55 -10.35 -1.05
CA ASN A 36 -11.24 -10.29 -2.48
C ASN A 36 -9.89 -9.68 -2.79
N ILE A 37 -9.14 -9.27 -1.75
CA ILE A 37 -7.81 -8.70 -1.93
C ILE A 37 -6.77 -9.80 -1.85
N SER A 38 -5.87 -9.82 -2.82
CA SER A 38 -4.74 -10.74 -2.87
C SER A 38 -3.46 -9.95 -3.04
N GLU A 39 -2.33 -10.56 -2.67
CA GLU A 39 -1.01 -9.96 -2.72
C GLU A 39 -0.25 -10.49 -3.94
N ALA A 40 0.51 -9.62 -4.61
CA ALA A 40 1.30 -9.99 -5.76
C ALA A 40 2.61 -9.20 -5.78
N TRP A 41 3.65 -9.81 -6.35
CA TRP A 41 4.95 -9.14 -6.54
C TRP A 41 5.00 -8.66 -7.97
N LYS A 42 4.88 -7.34 -8.17
CA LYS A 42 4.85 -6.74 -9.50
C LYS A 42 5.80 -5.55 -9.55
N TYR A 43 6.55 -5.43 -10.63
CA TYR A 43 7.48 -4.31 -10.84
C TYR A 43 8.48 -4.16 -9.69
N GLY A 44 8.83 -5.28 -9.04
CA GLY A 44 9.75 -5.26 -7.91
C GLY A 44 9.14 -4.69 -6.63
N MET A 45 7.82 -4.67 -6.52
CA MET A 45 7.11 -4.06 -5.39
C MET A 45 5.94 -4.92 -4.91
N PRO A 46 5.57 -4.80 -3.62
CA PRO A 46 4.36 -5.46 -3.12
C PRO A 46 3.11 -4.76 -3.66
N PHE A 47 2.36 -5.47 -4.49
CA PHE A 47 1.08 -5.00 -5.01
C PHE A 47 -0.07 -5.75 -4.37
N TYR A 48 -1.22 -5.10 -4.33
CA TYR A 48 -2.46 -5.67 -3.81
C TYR A 48 -3.52 -5.53 -4.88
N CYS A 49 -4.25 -6.61 -5.12
CA CYS A 49 -5.21 -6.71 -6.21
C CYS A 49 -6.60 -6.99 -5.65
N TYR A 50 -7.60 -6.33 -6.20
CA TYR A 50 -8.99 -6.60 -5.88
C TYR A 50 -9.58 -7.41 -7.02
N ARG A 51 -9.93 -8.66 -6.74
CA ARG A 51 -10.43 -9.60 -7.76
C ARG A 51 -9.52 -9.65 -8.97
N GLY A 52 -8.21 -9.69 -8.73
CA GLY A 52 -7.20 -9.80 -9.77
C GLY A 52 -6.77 -8.52 -10.42
N LYS A 53 -7.39 -7.38 -10.09
CA LYS A 53 -7.01 -6.08 -10.64
C LYS A 53 -6.16 -5.31 -9.65
N MET A 54 -5.00 -4.83 -10.07
CA MET A 54 -4.10 -4.07 -9.20
C MET A 54 -4.81 -2.82 -8.70
N CYS A 55 -4.86 -2.65 -7.37
CA CYS A 55 -5.52 -1.50 -6.78
C CYS A 55 -4.60 -0.63 -5.95
N CYS A 56 -3.60 -1.21 -5.28
CA CYS A 56 -2.64 -0.41 -4.52
C CYS A 56 -1.33 -1.16 -4.36
N TYR A 57 -0.33 -0.47 -3.83
CA TYR A 57 0.98 -1.05 -3.57
C TYR A 57 1.62 -0.35 -2.39
N LEU A 58 2.67 -0.95 -1.84
CA LEU A 58 3.45 -0.38 -0.73
C LEU A 58 4.86 -0.10 -1.21
N TRP A 59 5.42 1.03 -0.77
CA TRP A 59 6.80 1.39 -1.08
C TRP A 59 7.29 2.41 -0.05
N VAL A 60 8.55 2.81 -0.20
CA VAL A 60 9.14 3.86 0.66
C VAL A 60 9.50 5.05 -0.23
N HIS A 61 9.06 6.24 0.16
CA HIS A 61 9.27 7.45 -0.64
C HIS A 61 10.76 7.80 -0.68
N LYS A 62 11.25 8.03 -1.87
CA LYS A 62 12.68 8.25 -2.10
C LYS A 62 13.19 9.53 -1.40
N LYS A 63 12.38 10.58 -1.40
CA LYS A 63 12.76 11.87 -0.83
C LYS A 63 12.51 11.93 0.67
N TYR A 64 11.33 11.49 1.11
CA TYR A 64 10.92 11.63 2.51
C TYR A 64 11.28 10.42 3.37
N HIS A 65 11.69 9.33 2.76
CA HIS A 65 12.03 8.07 3.44
C HIS A 65 10.90 7.54 4.32
N GLN A 66 9.67 7.88 3.95
CA GLN A 66 8.47 7.41 4.64
C GLN A 66 7.79 6.32 3.82
N PRO A 67 7.25 5.30 4.48
CA PRO A 67 6.42 4.32 3.76
C PRO A 67 5.17 5.00 3.21
N TYR A 68 4.65 4.47 2.12
CA TYR A 68 3.41 5.01 1.56
C TYR A 68 2.57 3.92 0.93
N ILE A 69 1.28 4.19 0.83
CA ILE A 69 0.34 3.38 0.07
C ILE A 69 0.12 4.10 -1.25
N GLY A 70 0.47 3.45 -2.37
CA GLY A 70 0.20 3.98 -3.70
C GLY A 70 -1.14 3.47 -4.16
N ILE A 71 -2.02 4.38 -4.60
CA ILE A 71 -3.34 4.03 -5.10
C ILE A 71 -3.31 4.13 -6.62
N VAL A 72 -3.52 3.00 -7.30
CA VAL A 72 -3.40 2.92 -8.76
C VAL A 72 -4.35 3.89 -9.45
N GLU A 73 -5.62 3.90 -9.04
CA GLU A 73 -6.62 4.82 -9.59
C GLU A 73 -6.83 6.04 -8.69
N GLY A 74 -5.74 6.52 -8.09
CA GLY A 74 -5.78 7.60 -7.12
C GLY A 74 -6.42 8.89 -7.64
N ALA A 75 -6.28 9.17 -8.94
CA ALA A 75 -6.89 10.37 -9.54
C ALA A 75 -8.41 10.38 -9.41
N ARG A 76 -9.03 9.22 -9.19
CA ARG A 76 -10.47 9.08 -9.03
C ARG A 76 -10.92 9.24 -7.58
N ILE A 77 -9.98 9.45 -6.66
CA ILE A 77 -10.28 9.59 -5.23
C ILE A 77 -9.86 10.97 -4.77
N ARG A 78 -10.78 11.72 -4.16
CA ARG A 78 -10.48 13.02 -3.59
C ARG A 78 -10.25 12.87 -2.10
N HIS A 79 -9.07 13.25 -1.67
CA HIS A 79 -8.72 13.30 -0.26
C HIS A 79 -7.56 14.27 -0.08
N PRO A 80 -7.62 15.17 0.90
CA PRO A 80 -6.57 16.19 1.06
C PRO A 80 -5.19 15.62 1.35
N ASP A 81 -5.11 14.42 1.91
CA ASP A 81 -3.82 13.81 2.25
C ASP A 81 -3.26 12.91 1.17
N LEU A 82 -3.96 12.74 0.04
CA LEU A 82 -3.43 12.01 -1.09
C LEU A 82 -2.64 12.95 -1.98
N LEU A 83 -1.41 12.55 -2.29
CA LEU A 83 -0.48 13.35 -3.09
C LEU A 83 -0.33 12.75 -4.47
N GLN A 84 -0.47 13.56 -5.51
CA GLN A 84 -0.28 13.11 -6.87
C GLN A 84 1.15 13.34 -7.36
N GLU A 85 1.75 14.44 -6.96
CA GLU A 85 3.09 14.85 -7.38
C GLU A 85 3.16 14.86 -8.91
N LYS A 86 4.17 14.19 -9.51
CA LYS A 86 4.33 14.15 -10.96
C LYS A 86 3.65 12.94 -11.60
N ARG A 87 2.81 12.24 -10.86
CA ARG A 87 2.12 11.06 -11.37
C ARG A 87 0.90 11.45 -12.19
N ALA A 88 0.65 10.70 -13.26
CA ALA A 88 -0.49 11.00 -14.16
C ALA A 88 -1.81 10.52 -13.55
N ARG A 89 -1.80 9.37 -12.88
CA ARG A 89 -3.03 8.70 -12.46
C ARG A 89 -3.00 8.25 -11.00
N MET A 90 -1.84 7.90 -10.51
CA MET A 90 -1.67 7.39 -9.16
C MET A 90 -1.58 8.51 -8.15
N LYS A 91 -2.02 8.22 -6.93
CA LYS A 91 -1.77 9.10 -5.78
C LYS A 91 -1.19 8.26 -4.66
N ILE A 92 -0.48 8.90 -3.76
CA ILE A 92 0.13 8.21 -2.63
C ILE A 92 -0.33 8.81 -1.31
N LEU A 93 -0.42 7.95 -0.30
CA LEU A 93 -0.66 8.35 1.08
C LEU A 93 0.62 8.08 1.86
N LEU A 94 1.33 9.13 2.23
CA LEU A 94 2.53 9.01 3.05
C LEU A 94 2.16 8.69 4.49
N ILE A 95 2.90 7.77 5.10
CA ILE A 95 2.69 7.36 6.49
C ILE A 95 3.96 7.68 7.27
N ASP A 96 3.82 8.43 8.37
CA ASP A 96 4.95 8.69 9.25
C ASP A 96 5.12 7.50 10.19
N ALA A 97 6.16 6.69 9.93
CA ALA A 97 6.40 5.47 10.68
C ALA A 97 6.80 5.70 12.14
N GLU A 98 7.14 6.95 12.49
CA GLU A 98 7.51 7.31 13.86
C GLU A 98 6.33 7.82 14.68
N GLN A 99 5.15 7.91 14.07
CA GLN A 99 3.92 8.32 14.72
C GLN A 99 2.93 7.16 14.73
N ASP A 100 1.83 7.34 15.46
CA ASP A 100 0.75 6.37 15.44
C ASP A 100 0.22 6.24 14.02
N ILE A 101 -0.02 5.01 13.60
CA ILE A 101 -0.54 4.76 12.25
C ILE A 101 -1.99 5.27 12.19
N PRO A 102 -2.31 6.15 11.21
CA PRO A 102 -3.66 6.74 11.12
C PRO A 102 -4.64 5.76 10.50
N VAL A 103 -5.02 4.74 11.28
CA VAL A 103 -5.83 3.62 10.79
C VAL A 103 -7.18 4.09 10.22
N ARG A 104 -7.84 5.05 10.88
CA ARG A 104 -9.14 5.54 10.43
C ARG A 104 -9.05 6.19 9.04
N LYS A 105 -8.02 7.01 8.84
CA LYS A 105 -7.79 7.65 7.55
C LYS A 105 -7.48 6.63 6.47
N ILE A 106 -6.63 5.65 6.79
CA ILE A 106 -6.27 4.58 5.88
C ILE A 106 -7.50 3.79 5.49
N LYS A 107 -8.31 3.41 6.46
CA LYS A 107 -9.56 2.68 6.23
C LYS A 107 -10.49 3.43 5.29
N ASP A 108 -10.66 4.73 5.54
CA ASP A 108 -11.55 5.58 4.73
C ASP A 108 -11.10 5.60 3.27
N ILE A 109 -9.81 5.83 3.04
CA ILE A 109 -9.26 5.91 1.69
C ILE A 109 -9.34 4.54 1.00
N LEU A 110 -8.98 3.47 1.69
CA LEU A 110 -9.00 2.14 1.09
C LEU A 110 -10.41 1.65 0.78
N LYS A 111 -11.39 2.04 1.59
CA LYS A 111 -12.79 1.71 1.28
C LYS A 111 -13.26 2.44 0.02
N LYS A 112 -12.89 3.71 -0.13
CA LYS A 112 -13.19 4.45 -1.35
C LYS A 112 -12.52 3.80 -2.57
N MET A 113 -11.29 3.33 -2.40
CA MET A 113 -10.58 2.62 -3.45
C MET A 113 -11.31 1.35 -3.86
N ILE A 114 -11.71 0.52 -2.90
CA ILE A 114 -12.41 -0.74 -3.19
C ILE A 114 -13.69 -0.48 -3.98
N MET A 115 -14.42 0.59 -3.64
CA MET A 115 -15.66 0.94 -4.33
C MET A 115 -15.46 1.19 -5.82
N LEU A 116 -14.26 1.59 -6.23
CA LEU A 116 -13.96 1.81 -7.65
C LEU A 116 -13.93 0.50 -8.44
N TYR A 117 -13.68 -0.61 -7.78
CA TYR A 117 -13.53 -1.92 -8.41
C TYR A 117 -14.73 -2.81 -8.23
N GLU A 118 -15.66 -2.44 -7.36
CA GLU A 118 -16.87 -3.21 -7.16
C GLU A 118 -17.83 -3.02 -8.32
N PRO A 119 -18.54 -4.08 -8.74
CA PRO A 119 -19.56 -3.92 -9.79
C PRO A 119 -20.71 -3.07 -9.25
N SER A 120 -21.21 -2.18 -10.09
CA SER A 120 -22.34 -1.34 -9.73
C SER A 120 -23.66 -2.09 -9.89
#